data_1597d0c7d5131be08262ccc952d12708
#
_entry.id   1597d0c7d5131be08262ccc952d12708
#
_cell.length_a   1.000
_cell.length_b   1.000
_cell.length_c   1.000
_cell.angle_alpha   90.00
_cell.angle_beta   90.00
_cell.angle_gamma   90.00
#
_symmetry.space_group_name_H-M   'P 1'
#
loop_
_entity.id
_entity.type
_entity.pdbx_description
1 polymer ?
#
loop_
_entity_poly.entity_id
_entity_poly.type
_entity_poly.pdbx_seq_one_letter_code
_entity_poly.pdbx_strand_id
1 'polypeptide(L)'
;MQKPAPHRHVDGQRLSAPVEHEFVSEVLQVVRFGGAFICREEIAAPWGFEMGGCDFGNFYILLNGEACLEVGSGCQPIWLSAGDLVVLPRGNQHAMRDSPRSKELKLEELIATAKSYSRETLHTGGNGAKTVLLFGGFHFEDRSANPLLSILPDVIHLQGCRRGVDAWVLWVLDFLKRESAAGLPGAEVVITRLADFLFIEALRAYFELPDSDKSGLSVALRDPRIGSALAFLNRHPESDWSLATLSRQAGMSRTSFATRFVELVGEPPMRYLMRCRVNKAAKLLRDGRASVQQVAERVGYDSELGFSRAFKRLVGSSPAEYRRTSNSVRSGDHVR
;
A
#
# COMPACT_ATOMS: atom_id res chain seq x y z
N MET A 1 42.82 19.70 12.26
CA MET A 1 41.52 20.30 12.64
C MET A 1 40.84 20.76 11.36
N GLN A 2 39.99 19.91 10.77
CA GLN A 2 39.19 20.26 9.60
C GLN A 2 37.79 20.66 10.07
N LYS A 3 37.37 21.87 9.68
CA LYS A 3 36.04 22.42 9.96
C LYS A 3 34.97 21.55 9.29
N PRO A 4 33.83 21.29 9.95
CA PRO A 4 32.71 20.62 9.31
C PRO A 4 32.13 21.48 8.19
N ALA A 5 31.73 20.84 7.10
CA ALA A 5 31.12 21.48 5.94
C ALA A 5 29.78 22.17 6.30
N PRO A 6 29.44 23.28 5.63
CA PRO A 6 28.24 24.05 5.97
C PRO A 6 26.97 23.25 5.64
N HIS A 7 26.05 23.24 6.62
CA HIS A 7 24.70 22.74 6.46
C HIS A 7 24.02 23.41 5.25
N ARG A 8 23.55 22.63 4.29
CA ARG A 8 22.77 23.14 3.17
C ARG A 8 21.42 23.67 3.68
N HIS A 9 21.30 24.99 3.77
CA HIS A 9 20.00 25.64 3.87
C HIS A 9 19.19 25.32 2.62
N VAL A 10 18.01 24.73 2.79
CA VAL A 10 17.05 24.59 1.71
C VAL A 10 16.37 25.94 1.54
N ASP A 11 16.80 26.68 0.51
CA ASP A 11 16.15 27.93 0.11
C ASP A 11 14.71 27.69 -0.29
N GLY A 12 13.83 28.61 0.15
CA GLY A 12 12.38 28.53 0.00
C GLY A 12 11.90 28.54 -1.46
N GLN A 13 11.97 27.43 -2.16
CA GLN A 13 11.27 27.25 -3.43
C GLN A 13 9.75 27.14 -3.18
N ARG A 14 9.02 28.14 -3.63
CA ARG A 14 7.56 28.08 -3.74
C ARG A 14 7.17 27.02 -4.75
N LEU A 15 6.47 25.99 -4.30
CA LEU A 15 5.96 24.91 -5.15
C LEU A 15 4.85 25.46 -6.06
N SER A 16 5.01 25.33 -7.37
CA SER A 16 4.09 25.81 -8.41
C SER A 16 3.33 24.70 -9.14
N ALA A 17 3.40 23.44 -8.67
CA ALA A 17 2.58 22.33 -9.16
C ALA A 17 1.65 21.85 -8.04
N PRO A 18 0.50 21.19 -8.34
CA PRO A 18 -0.31 20.62 -7.29
C PRO A 18 0.53 19.63 -6.49
N VAL A 19 0.77 19.94 -5.22
CA VAL A 19 1.57 19.15 -4.26
C VAL A 19 1.15 17.68 -4.27
N GLU A 20 -0.13 17.43 -4.53
CA GLU A 20 -0.76 16.13 -4.63
C GLU A 20 -0.13 15.26 -5.75
N HIS A 21 0.04 15.78 -6.96
CA HIS A 21 0.60 15.04 -8.10
C HIS A 21 2.07 14.67 -7.88
N GLU A 22 2.84 15.60 -7.34
CA GLU A 22 4.26 15.40 -7.09
C GLU A 22 4.48 14.38 -5.96
N PHE A 23 3.72 14.51 -4.86
CA PHE A 23 3.74 13.57 -3.75
C PHE A 23 3.35 12.15 -4.19
N VAL A 24 2.22 12.02 -4.91
CA VAL A 24 1.76 10.72 -5.43
C VAL A 24 2.83 10.08 -6.30
N SER A 25 3.45 10.84 -7.19
CA SER A 25 4.53 10.34 -8.06
C SER A 25 5.73 9.86 -7.25
N GLU A 26 6.17 10.60 -6.24
CA GLU A 26 7.29 10.21 -5.37
C GLU A 26 6.98 8.97 -4.54
N VAL A 27 5.78 8.91 -3.99
CA VAL A 27 5.33 7.76 -3.20
C VAL A 27 5.20 6.51 -4.06
N LEU A 28 4.65 6.63 -5.27
CA LEU A 28 4.50 5.51 -6.19
C LEU A 28 5.84 4.96 -6.70
N GLN A 29 6.87 5.80 -6.84
CA GLN A 29 8.24 5.33 -7.15
C GLN A 29 8.83 4.45 -6.05
N VAL A 30 8.30 4.54 -4.85
CA VAL A 30 8.77 3.82 -3.66
C VAL A 30 8.00 2.52 -3.44
N VAL A 31 6.78 2.41 -3.97
CA VAL A 31 5.96 1.21 -3.86
C VAL A 31 6.58 0.09 -4.71
N ARG A 32 6.95 -0.99 -4.04
CA ARG A 32 7.35 -2.24 -4.68
C ARG A 32 6.67 -3.39 -3.99
N PHE A 33 6.14 -4.30 -4.77
CA PHE A 33 5.63 -5.55 -4.26
C PHE A 33 6.71 -6.63 -4.34
N GLY A 34 6.85 -7.37 -3.24
CA GLY A 34 7.74 -8.53 -3.15
C GLY A 34 7.12 -9.80 -3.76
N GLY A 35 5.85 -9.71 -4.15
CA GLY A 35 5.08 -10.78 -4.78
C GLY A 35 3.61 -10.44 -4.86
N ALA A 36 2.91 -11.05 -5.79
CA ALA A 36 1.47 -10.93 -5.93
C ALA A 36 0.88 -12.25 -6.43
N PHE A 37 -0.37 -12.49 -6.10
CA PHE A 37 -1.16 -13.58 -6.67
C PHE A 37 -2.54 -13.07 -7.09
N ILE A 38 -3.12 -13.73 -8.08
CA ILE A 38 -4.45 -13.40 -8.58
C ILE A 38 -5.20 -14.70 -8.83
N CYS A 39 -6.46 -14.72 -8.41
CA CYS A 39 -7.36 -15.85 -8.60
C CYS A 39 -8.71 -15.36 -9.13
N ARG A 40 -9.30 -16.11 -10.03
CA ARG A 40 -10.68 -15.91 -10.48
C ARG A 40 -11.58 -16.93 -9.81
N GLU A 41 -12.67 -16.46 -9.23
CA GLU A 41 -13.63 -17.33 -8.55
C GLU A 41 -15.03 -17.09 -9.10
N GLU A 42 -15.78 -18.17 -9.34
CA GLU A 42 -17.20 -18.17 -9.65
C GLU A 42 -17.94 -18.82 -8.51
N ILE A 43 -18.69 -18.01 -7.77
CA ILE A 43 -19.38 -18.40 -6.55
C ILE A 43 -20.88 -18.31 -6.78
N ALA A 44 -21.63 -19.37 -6.42
CA ALA A 44 -23.09 -19.37 -6.51
C ALA A 44 -23.71 -19.13 -5.12
N ALA A 45 -24.71 -18.26 -5.07
CA ALA A 45 -25.44 -17.93 -3.84
C ALA A 45 -26.13 -19.16 -3.22
N PRO A 46 -26.32 -19.24 -1.87
CA PRO A 46 -25.76 -18.32 -0.89
C PRO A 46 -24.28 -18.58 -0.65
N TRP A 47 -23.50 -17.50 -0.47
CA TRP A 47 -22.07 -17.59 -0.17
C TRP A 47 -21.61 -16.46 0.75
N GLY A 48 -20.55 -16.71 1.46
CA GLY A 48 -19.84 -15.74 2.27
C GLY A 48 -18.52 -16.31 2.76
N PHE A 49 -17.51 -15.46 2.84
CA PHE A 49 -16.23 -15.83 3.43
C PHE A 49 -15.69 -14.72 4.32
N GLU A 50 -14.92 -15.13 5.30
CA GLU A 50 -14.15 -14.26 6.18
C GLU A 50 -12.66 -14.48 5.92
N MET A 51 -11.92 -13.38 5.83
CA MET A 51 -10.47 -13.37 5.81
C MET A 51 -9.95 -12.64 7.05
N GLY A 52 -9.16 -13.33 7.85
CA GLY A 52 -8.45 -12.74 8.98
C GLY A 52 -7.47 -11.67 8.54
N GLY A 53 -7.06 -10.79 9.46
CA GLY A 53 -6.03 -9.82 9.18
C GLY A 53 -4.72 -10.47 8.71
N CYS A 54 -4.11 -9.94 7.67
CA CYS A 54 -2.93 -10.52 7.04
C CYS A 54 -1.85 -9.47 6.73
N ASP A 55 -0.64 -9.96 6.45
CA ASP A 55 0.53 -9.10 6.18
C ASP A 55 0.65 -8.65 4.72
N PHE A 56 -0.35 -8.90 3.90
CA PHE A 56 -0.43 -8.45 2.51
C PHE A 56 -1.68 -7.61 2.28
N GLY A 57 -1.64 -6.72 1.30
CA GLY A 57 -2.82 -6.01 0.83
C GLY A 57 -3.68 -6.92 -0.04
N ASN A 58 -4.98 -6.70 -0.02
CA ASN A 58 -5.93 -7.45 -0.84
C ASN A 58 -6.62 -6.53 -1.84
N PHE A 59 -7.00 -7.08 -2.97
CA PHE A 59 -7.90 -6.42 -3.90
C PHE A 59 -8.97 -7.40 -4.40
N TYR A 60 -10.13 -6.83 -4.71
CA TYR A 60 -11.28 -7.53 -5.24
C TYR A 60 -11.86 -6.76 -6.41
N ILE A 61 -12.12 -7.44 -7.51
CA ILE A 61 -12.83 -6.88 -8.66
C ILE A 61 -14.06 -7.73 -8.91
N LEU A 62 -15.22 -7.11 -8.88
CA LEU A 62 -16.47 -7.78 -9.16
C LEU A 62 -16.69 -7.76 -10.67
N LEU A 63 -16.59 -8.93 -11.31
CA LEU A 63 -16.78 -9.04 -12.77
C LEU A 63 -18.24 -9.25 -13.15
N ASN A 64 -19.04 -9.87 -12.25
CA ASN A 64 -20.45 -10.12 -12.44
C ASN A 64 -21.15 -10.32 -11.09
N GLY A 65 -22.42 -9.94 -10.99
CA GLY A 65 -23.22 -10.09 -9.78
C GLY A 65 -23.09 -8.92 -8.80
N GLU A 66 -23.46 -9.18 -7.57
CA GLU A 66 -23.42 -8.22 -6.45
C GLU A 66 -22.77 -8.88 -5.23
N ALA A 67 -22.20 -8.08 -4.35
CA ALA A 67 -21.62 -8.51 -3.09
C ALA A 67 -21.70 -7.41 -2.04
N CYS A 68 -21.56 -7.75 -0.77
CA CYS A 68 -21.31 -6.80 0.29
C CYS A 68 -19.99 -7.14 1.00
N LEU A 69 -19.21 -6.09 1.26
CA LEU A 69 -17.93 -6.14 1.97
C LEU A 69 -18.07 -5.47 3.32
N GLU A 70 -17.66 -6.15 4.37
CA GLU A 70 -17.55 -5.61 5.73
C GLU A 70 -16.08 -5.64 6.16
N VAL A 71 -15.53 -4.49 6.57
CA VAL A 71 -14.13 -4.36 7.00
C VAL A 71 -14.07 -4.00 8.48
N GLY A 72 -13.48 -4.89 9.27
CA GLY A 72 -13.50 -4.78 10.73
C GLY A 72 -14.85 -5.12 11.35
N SER A 73 -14.91 -5.09 12.68
CA SER A 73 -16.12 -5.45 13.42
C SER A 73 -17.06 -4.24 13.55
N GLY A 74 -18.32 -4.41 13.09
CA GLY A 74 -19.39 -3.42 13.31
C GLY A 74 -19.40 -2.22 12.35
N CYS A 75 -18.67 -2.27 11.25
CA CYS A 75 -18.75 -1.27 10.19
C CYS A 75 -19.98 -1.50 9.29
N GLN A 76 -20.46 -0.41 8.67
CA GLN A 76 -21.52 -0.50 7.67
C GLN A 76 -21.02 -1.28 6.44
N PRO A 77 -21.81 -2.22 5.91
CA PRO A 77 -21.46 -2.96 4.71
C PRO A 77 -21.27 -2.02 3.50
N ILE A 78 -20.22 -2.26 2.73
CA ILE A 78 -19.99 -1.61 1.44
C ILE A 78 -20.61 -2.52 0.36
N TRP A 79 -21.60 -1.99 -0.35
CA TRP A 79 -22.22 -2.69 -1.47
C TRP A 79 -21.37 -2.56 -2.73
N LEU A 80 -21.14 -3.69 -3.38
CA LEU A 80 -20.35 -3.83 -4.58
C LEU A 80 -21.23 -4.34 -5.72
N SER A 81 -21.03 -3.78 -6.89
CA SER A 81 -21.67 -4.15 -8.14
C SER A 81 -20.64 -4.53 -9.19
N ALA A 82 -21.06 -5.17 -10.27
CA ALA A 82 -20.18 -5.53 -11.37
C ALA A 82 -19.42 -4.29 -11.91
N GLY A 83 -18.13 -4.41 -12.08
CA GLY A 83 -17.20 -3.34 -12.45
C GLY A 83 -16.51 -2.65 -11.26
N ASP A 84 -16.93 -2.91 -10.02
CA ASP A 84 -16.30 -2.30 -8.84
C ASP A 84 -14.94 -2.94 -8.53
N LEU A 85 -13.97 -2.07 -8.18
CA LEU A 85 -12.67 -2.46 -7.63
C LEU A 85 -12.58 -2.01 -6.17
N VAL A 86 -12.24 -2.94 -5.30
CA VAL A 86 -11.91 -2.65 -3.90
C VAL A 86 -10.47 -3.03 -3.62
N VAL A 87 -9.75 -2.16 -2.92
CA VAL A 87 -8.41 -2.43 -2.41
C VAL A 87 -8.40 -2.24 -0.90
N LEU A 88 -7.84 -3.21 -0.19
CA LEU A 88 -7.57 -3.20 1.25
C LEU A 88 -6.06 -3.14 1.46
N PRO A 89 -5.44 -1.95 1.45
CA PRO A 89 -3.98 -1.83 1.40
C PRO A 89 -3.28 -2.43 2.61
N ARG A 90 -3.97 -2.45 3.76
CA ARG A 90 -3.42 -2.93 5.03
C ARG A 90 -3.74 -4.38 5.33
N GLY A 91 -4.44 -5.10 4.44
CA GLY A 91 -4.84 -6.49 4.73
C GLY A 91 -5.73 -6.60 5.96
N ASN A 92 -6.61 -5.63 6.17
CA ASN A 92 -7.55 -5.62 7.30
C ASN A 92 -8.42 -6.87 7.29
N GLN A 93 -8.79 -7.38 8.49
CA GLN A 93 -9.80 -8.40 8.61
C GLN A 93 -11.10 -7.93 7.95
N HIS A 94 -11.69 -8.78 7.14
CA HIS A 94 -12.90 -8.45 6.40
C HIS A 94 -13.71 -9.70 6.06
N ALA A 95 -14.99 -9.48 5.76
CA ALA A 95 -15.89 -10.49 5.25
C ALA A 95 -16.53 -10.04 3.94
N MET A 96 -16.73 -10.95 3.01
CA MET A 96 -17.44 -10.70 1.77
C MET A 96 -18.55 -11.74 1.57
N ARG A 97 -19.72 -11.28 1.12
CA ARG A 97 -20.94 -12.10 1.02
C ARG A 97 -21.80 -11.65 -0.16
N ASP A 98 -22.64 -12.58 -0.66
CA ASP A 98 -23.72 -12.22 -1.60
C ASP A 98 -24.85 -11.44 -0.90
N SER A 99 -25.04 -11.66 0.40
CA SER A 99 -26.07 -11.01 1.22
C SER A 99 -25.61 -10.89 2.68
N PRO A 100 -26.00 -9.83 3.41
CA PRO A 100 -25.68 -9.70 4.84
C PRO A 100 -26.17 -10.83 5.73
N ARG A 101 -27.11 -11.64 5.23
CA ARG A 101 -27.67 -12.80 5.95
C ARG A 101 -26.96 -14.11 5.64
N SER A 102 -26.11 -14.15 4.64
CA SER A 102 -25.38 -15.35 4.24
C SER A 102 -24.32 -15.71 5.26
N LYS A 103 -24.19 -16.99 5.54
CA LYS A 103 -23.23 -17.52 6.49
C LYS A 103 -21.81 -17.38 5.92
N GLU A 104 -20.90 -16.94 6.74
CA GLU A 104 -19.48 -16.89 6.44
C GLU A 104 -18.81 -18.25 6.71
N LEU A 105 -17.90 -18.60 5.83
CA LEU A 105 -16.92 -19.65 6.03
C LEU A 105 -15.53 -18.99 6.06
N LYS A 106 -14.58 -19.61 6.72
CA LYS A 106 -13.18 -19.17 6.52
C LYS A 106 -12.81 -19.39 5.07
N LEU A 107 -12.00 -18.49 4.52
CA LEU A 107 -11.60 -18.57 3.10
C LEU A 107 -11.01 -19.95 2.75
N GLU A 108 -10.18 -20.51 3.66
CA GLU A 108 -9.61 -21.84 3.49
C GLU A 108 -10.67 -22.94 3.41
N GLU A 109 -11.73 -22.82 4.22
CA GLU A 109 -12.86 -23.74 4.21
C GLU A 109 -13.67 -23.61 2.91
N LEU A 110 -13.87 -22.37 2.43
CA LEU A 110 -14.53 -22.11 1.15
C LEU A 110 -13.76 -22.76 0.00
N ILE A 111 -12.44 -22.56 -0.06
CA ILE A 111 -11.57 -23.19 -1.05
C ILE A 111 -11.62 -24.72 -0.97
N ALA A 112 -11.65 -25.28 0.23
CA ALA A 112 -11.77 -26.74 0.43
C ALA A 112 -13.11 -27.32 -0.05
N THR A 113 -14.17 -26.50 -0.12
CA THR A 113 -15.50 -26.91 -0.64
C THR A 113 -15.63 -26.78 -2.15
N ALA A 114 -14.58 -26.35 -2.85
CA ALA A 114 -14.63 -26.15 -4.30
C ALA A 114 -15.09 -27.40 -5.04
N LYS A 115 -16.16 -27.26 -5.83
CA LYS A 115 -16.76 -28.36 -6.62
C LYS A 115 -15.87 -28.75 -7.81
N SER A 116 -15.09 -27.81 -8.31
CA SER A 116 -14.10 -28.05 -9.34
C SER A 116 -13.00 -27.00 -9.23
N TYR A 117 -11.78 -27.43 -9.48
CA TYR A 117 -10.62 -26.57 -9.61
C TYR A 117 -10.10 -26.69 -11.04
N SER A 118 -10.45 -25.75 -11.89
CA SER A 118 -9.70 -25.57 -13.13
C SER A 118 -8.49 -24.69 -12.83
N ARG A 119 -7.40 -24.83 -13.54
CA ARG A 119 -6.17 -24.03 -13.32
C ARG A 119 -6.43 -22.50 -13.28
N GLU A 120 -7.62 -22.06 -13.64
CA GLU A 120 -7.97 -20.65 -13.85
C GLU A 120 -9.16 -20.18 -12.99
N THR A 121 -10.04 -21.03 -12.54
CA THR A 121 -11.30 -20.63 -11.86
C THR A 121 -11.65 -21.61 -10.78
N LEU A 122 -11.91 -21.11 -9.58
CA LEU A 122 -12.48 -21.84 -8.47
C LEU A 122 -14.01 -21.74 -8.56
N HIS A 123 -14.71 -22.86 -8.45
CA HIS A 123 -16.17 -22.90 -8.43
C HIS A 123 -16.65 -23.34 -7.06
N THR A 124 -17.30 -22.45 -6.32
CA THR A 124 -17.75 -22.69 -4.94
C THR A 124 -19.20 -22.27 -4.74
N GLY A 125 -19.71 -22.47 -3.54
CA GLY A 125 -21.02 -21.99 -3.10
C GLY A 125 -22.20 -22.90 -3.44
N GLY A 126 -23.38 -22.31 -3.44
CA GLY A 126 -24.68 -22.97 -3.60
C GLY A 126 -25.09 -23.26 -5.04
N ASN A 127 -26.40 -23.07 -5.33
CA ASN A 127 -26.98 -23.24 -6.67
C ASN A 127 -27.76 -21.99 -7.14
N GLY A 128 -27.62 -20.85 -6.44
CA GLY A 128 -28.34 -19.62 -6.72
C GLY A 128 -27.66 -18.74 -7.77
N ALA A 129 -27.89 -17.44 -7.66
CA ALA A 129 -27.28 -16.46 -8.56
C ALA A 129 -25.74 -16.54 -8.51
N LYS A 130 -25.10 -16.36 -9.64
CA LYS A 130 -23.65 -16.45 -9.76
C LYS A 130 -23.01 -15.07 -9.61
N THR A 131 -22.00 -15.01 -8.76
CA THR A 131 -21.08 -13.89 -8.63
C THR A 131 -19.72 -14.31 -9.16
N VAL A 132 -19.11 -13.47 -9.97
CA VAL A 132 -17.76 -13.70 -10.48
C VAL A 132 -16.82 -12.65 -9.89
N LEU A 133 -15.90 -13.13 -9.07
CA LEU A 133 -14.87 -12.34 -8.42
C LEU A 133 -13.52 -12.59 -9.06
N LEU A 134 -12.75 -11.54 -9.20
CA LEU A 134 -11.31 -11.64 -9.32
C LEU A 134 -10.72 -11.06 -8.05
N PHE A 135 -9.92 -11.83 -7.36
CA PHE A 135 -9.26 -11.38 -6.15
C PHE A 135 -7.78 -11.69 -6.17
N GLY A 136 -7.03 -10.93 -5.42
CA GLY A 136 -5.61 -11.15 -5.30
C GLY A 136 -5.03 -10.48 -4.06
N GLY A 137 -3.79 -10.85 -3.79
CA GLY A 137 -2.99 -10.25 -2.74
C GLY A 137 -1.69 -9.71 -3.29
N PHE A 138 -1.16 -8.68 -2.63
CA PHE A 138 0.13 -8.10 -2.95
C PHE A 138 0.91 -7.82 -1.67
N HIS A 139 2.20 -8.13 -1.71
CA HIS A 139 3.09 -7.96 -0.57
C HIS A 139 3.91 -6.71 -0.76
N PHE A 140 3.79 -5.77 0.18
CA PHE A 140 4.68 -4.60 0.18
C PHE A 140 6.06 -4.98 0.69
N GLU A 141 7.10 -4.67 -0.07
CA GLU A 141 8.44 -4.64 0.49
C GLU A 141 8.47 -3.61 1.64
N ASP A 142 9.08 -3.97 2.78
CA ASP A 142 9.22 -3.09 3.95
C ASP A 142 7.92 -2.48 4.48
N ARG A 143 6.84 -3.24 4.51
CA ARG A 143 5.50 -2.81 4.93
C ARG A 143 5.52 -1.95 6.20
N SER A 144 6.23 -2.38 7.26
CA SER A 144 6.27 -1.67 8.54
C SER A 144 6.95 -0.30 8.46
N ALA A 145 7.86 -0.12 7.51
CA ALA A 145 8.55 1.14 7.27
C ALA A 145 7.90 1.99 6.16
N ASN A 146 6.94 1.43 5.41
CA ASN A 146 6.34 2.15 4.29
C ASN A 146 5.43 3.29 4.78
N PRO A 147 5.80 4.57 4.54
CA PRO A 147 5.02 5.71 5.02
C PRO A 147 3.65 5.82 4.36
N LEU A 148 3.50 5.32 3.11
CA LEU A 148 2.24 5.33 2.39
C LEU A 148 1.16 4.54 3.13
N LEU A 149 1.49 3.35 3.64
CA LEU A 149 0.51 2.49 4.30
C LEU A 149 -0.09 3.12 5.56
N SER A 150 0.63 4.03 6.23
CA SER A 150 0.11 4.71 7.42
C SER A 150 -0.97 5.74 7.10
N ILE A 151 -0.98 6.25 5.88
CA ILE A 151 -1.85 7.35 5.45
C ILE A 151 -2.92 6.92 4.43
N LEU A 152 -2.82 5.71 3.84
CA LEU A 152 -3.90 5.17 3.00
C LEU A 152 -5.14 4.86 3.85
N PRO A 153 -6.34 4.97 3.29
CA PRO A 153 -7.55 4.51 3.94
C PRO A 153 -7.53 2.98 4.12
N ASP A 154 -8.37 2.49 5.02
CA ASP A 154 -8.52 1.03 5.21
C ASP A 154 -9.12 0.36 3.97
N VAL A 155 -9.96 1.10 3.24
CA VAL A 155 -10.64 0.66 2.01
C VAL A 155 -10.52 1.73 0.95
N ILE A 156 -10.09 1.34 -0.24
CA ILE A 156 -10.22 2.13 -1.48
C ILE A 156 -11.31 1.43 -2.29
N HIS A 157 -12.45 2.10 -2.48
CA HIS A 157 -13.55 1.60 -3.30
C HIS A 157 -13.71 2.48 -4.55
N LEU A 158 -13.54 1.88 -5.69
CA LEU A 158 -13.73 2.51 -7.00
C LEU A 158 -14.95 1.88 -7.67
N GLN A 159 -15.99 2.69 -7.88
CA GLN A 159 -17.20 2.26 -8.53
C GLN A 159 -17.01 2.22 -10.05
N GLY A 160 -17.14 1.03 -10.65
CA GLY A 160 -16.71 0.72 -12.00
C GLY A 160 -17.44 1.44 -13.14
N CYS A 161 -18.70 1.77 -12.95
CA CYS A 161 -19.52 2.31 -14.05
C CYS A 161 -19.34 3.81 -14.32
N ARG A 162 -18.56 4.55 -13.54
CA ARG A 162 -18.58 6.01 -13.59
C ARG A 162 -17.44 6.71 -14.34
N ARG A 163 -16.28 6.05 -14.64
CA ARG A 163 -15.12 6.79 -15.16
C ARG A 163 -14.13 6.04 -16.08
N GLY A 164 -14.56 5.07 -16.85
CA GLY A 164 -13.66 4.50 -17.89
C GLY A 164 -12.52 3.61 -17.34
N VAL A 165 -12.62 3.16 -16.10
CA VAL A 165 -11.76 2.12 -15.51
C VAL A 165 -11.91 0.80 -16.28
N ASP A 166 -13.02 0.64 -16.98
CA ASP A 166 -13.53 -0.64 -17.48
C ASP A 166 -12.63 -1.31 -18.53
N ALA A 167 -12.15 -0.55 -19.50
CA ALA A 167 -11.44 -1.16 -20.63
C ALA A 167 -10.04 -1.65 -20.29
N TRP A 168 -9.23 -0.87 -19.60
CA TRP A 168 -7.86 -1.24 -19.28
C TRP A 168 -7.79 -2.29 -18.13
N VAL A 169 -8.69 -2.18 -17.13
CA VAL A 169 -8.79 -3.20 -16.08
C VAL A 169 -9.13 -4.54 -16.71
N LEU A 170 -10.16 -4.61 -17.53
CA LEU A 170 -10.56 -5.85 -18.23
C LEU A 170 -9.43 -6.40 -19.10
N TRP A 171 -8.67 -5.53 -19.79
CA TRP A 171 -7.53 -5.93 -20.58
C TRP A 171 -6.40 -6.53 -19.70
N VAL A 172 -6.05 -5.87 -18.60
CA VAL A 172 -5.05 -6.38 -17.63
C VAL A 172 -5.48 -7.72 -17.05
N LEU A 173 -6.77 -7.86 -16.73
CA LEU A 173 -7.31 -9.09 -16.18
C LEU A 173 -7.28 -10.25 -17.19
N ASP A 174 -7.62 -10.01 -18.44
CA ASP A 174 -7.54 -11.02 -19.51
C ASP A 174 -6.08 -11.42 -19.75
N PHE A 175 -5.17 -10.45 -19.71
CA PHE A 175 -3.74 -10.72 -19.82
C PHE A 175 -3.22 -11.57 -18.65
N LEU A 176 -3.54 -11.19 -17.40
CA LEU A 176 -3.15 -11.93 -16.19
C LEU A 176 -3.69 -13.37 -16.20
N LYS A 177 -4.94 -13.53 -16.65
CA LYS A 177 -5.55 -14.84 -16.79
C LYS A 177 -4.76 -15.73 -17.77
N ARG A 178 -4.40 -15.20 -18.94
CA ARG A 178 -3.62 -15.91 -19.94
C ARG A 178 -2.21 -16.26 -19.44
N GLU A 179 -1.55 -15.31 -18.78
CA GLU A 179 -0.21 -15.48 -18.24
C GLU A 179 -0.19 -16.56 -17.16
N SER A 180 -1.17 -16.52 -16.24
CA SER A 180 -1.31 -17.52 -15.18
C SER A 180 -1.60 -18.94 -15.74
N ALA A 181 -2.44 -19.01 -16.78
CA ALA A 181 -2.79 -20.29 -17.42
C ALA A 181 -1.65 -20.89 -18.26
N ALA A 182 -0.84 -20.04 -18.89
CA ALA A 182 0.23 -20.47 -19.78
C ALA A 182 1.40 -21.12 -19.03
N GLY A 183 1.59 -20.82 -17.73
CA GLY A 183 2.68 -21.34 -16.92
C GLY A 183 4.07 -21.06 -17.50
N LEU A 184 4.22 -19.92 -18.19
CA LEU A 184 5.46 -19.55 -18.85
C LEU A 184 6.55 -19.20 -17.83
N PRO A 185 7.83 -19.42 -18.15
CA PRO A 185 8.92 -18.94 -17.31
C PRO A 185 8.81 -17.43 -17.10
N GLY A 186 8.84 -17.00 -15.84
CA GLY A 186 8.71 -15.58 -15.49
C GLY A 186 7.27 -15.09 -15.27
N ALA A 187 6.25 -15.93 -15.36
CA ALA A 187 4.85 -15.57 -15.11
C ALA A 187 4.64 -14.86 -13.77
N GLU A 188 5.28 -15.36 -12.69
CA GLU A 188 5.21 -14.73 -11.36
C GLU A 188 5.74 -13.29 -11.36
N VAL A 189 6.81 -13.03 -12.13
CA VAL A 189 7.37 -11.69 -12.26
C VAL A 189 6.39 -10.77 -13.00
N VAL A 190 5.80 -11.26 -14.09
CA VAL A 190 4.79 -10.51 -14.86
C VAL A 190 3.58 -10.20 -14.00
N ILE A 191 3.05 -11.18 -13.28
CA ILE A 191 1.90 -11.00 -12.37
C ILE A 191 2.20 -9.95 -11.30
N THR A 192 3.39 -9.99 -10.69
CA THR A 192 3.82 -9.01 -9.70
C THR A 192 3.88 -7.59 -10.29
N ARG A 193 4.43 -7.43 -11.50
CA ARG A 193 4.50 -6.12 -12.17
C ARG A 193 3.14 -5.57 -12.58
N LEU A 194 2.23 -6.43 -12.93
CA LEU A 194 0.85 -6.03 -13.23
C LEU A 194 0.07 -5.68 -11.96
N ALA A 195 0.34 -6.34 -10.84
CA ALA A 195 -0.22 -5.95 -9.54
C ALA A 195 0.32 -4.57 -9.09
N ASP A 196 1.61 -4.26 -9.31
CA ASP A 196 2.17 -2.92 -9.13
C ASP A 196 1.35 -1.90 -9.93
N PHE A 197 1.12 -2.18 -11.21
CA PHE A 197 0.37 -1.29 -12.11
C PHE A 197 -1.09 -1.09 -11.65
N LEU A 198 -1.80 -2.17 -11.32
CA LEU A 198 -3.18 -2.11 -10.82
C LEU A 198 -3.31 -1.26 -9.56
N PHE A 199 -2.38 -1.40 -8.63
CA PHE A 199 -2.37 -0.62 -7.41
C PHE A 199 -2.11 0.87 -7.68
N ILE A 200 -1.17 1.17 -8.57
CA ILE A 200 -0.88 2.54 -9.00
C ILE A 200 -2.12 3.20 -9.61
N GLU A 201 -2.80 2.50 -10.51
CA GLU A 201 -4.01 3.01 -11.15
C GLU A 201 -5.18 3.13 -10.16
N ALA A 202 -5.31 2.19 -9.23
CA ALA A 202 -6.30 2.31 -8.15
C ALA A 202 -6.06 3.55 -7.28
N LEU A 203 -4.80 3.85 -6.95
CA LEU A 203 -4.46 5.06 -6.22
C LEU A 203 -4.73 6.33 -7.03
N ARG A 204 -4.36 6.36 -8.31
CA ARG A 204 -4.65 7.50 -9.19
C ARG A 204 -6.15 7.77 -9.26
N ALA A 205 -6.94 6.74 -9.53
CA ALA A 205 -8.39 6.86 -9.57
C ALA A 205 -8.96 7.32 -8.22
N TYR A 206 -8.43 6.82 -7.10
CA TYR A 206 -8.81 7.29 -5.76
C TYR A 206 -8.52 8.79 -5.56
N PHE A 207 -7.38 9.27 -6.04
CA PHE A 207 -7.06 10.71 -5.96
C PHE A 207 -7.92 11.59 -6.88
N GLU A 208 -8.53 11.04 -7.91
CA GLU A 208 -9.46 11.72 -8.78
C GLU A 208 -10.91 11.77 -8.26
N LEU A 209 -11.25 10.98 -7.23
CA LEU A 209 -12.58 10.98 -6.63
C LEU A 209 -12.95 12.38 -6.10
N PRO A 210 -14.26 12.75 -6.04
CA PRO A 210 -14.73 13.95 -5.37
C PRO A 210 -14.32 13.99 -3.89
N ASP A 211 -14.19 15.18 -3.32
CA ASP A 211 -13.73 15.37 -1.93
C ASP A 211 -14.65 14.75 -0.89
N SER A 212 -15.95 14.67 -1.19
CA SER A 212 -16.94 13.99 -0.35
C SER A 212 -16.64 12.50 -0.14
N ASP A 213 -15.97 11.88 -1.11
CA ASP A 213 -15.72 10.44 -1.13
C ASP A 213 -14.30 10.10 -0.67
N LYS A 214 -13.51 11.12 -0.28
CA LYS A 214 -12.13 10.99 0.14
C LYS A 214 -11.97 11.04 1.65
N SER A 215 -11.01 10.29 2.16
CA SER A 215 -10.62 10.32 3.58
C SER A 215 -9.10 10.20 3.72
N GLY A 216 -8.59 10.55 4.89
CA GLY A 216 -7.19 10.32 5.23
C GLY A 216 -6.21 11.09 4.33
N LEU A 217 -5.36 10.36 3.60
CA LEU A 217 -4.26 10.90 2.80
C LEU A 217 -4.68 12.00 1.83
N SER A 218 -5.76 11.80 1.09
CA SER A 218 -6.17 12.77 0.07
C SER A 218 -6.52 14.13 0.68
N VAL A 219 -7.17 14.12 1.85
CA VAL A 219 -7.47 15.34 2.61
C VAL A 219 -6.18 15.97 3.15
N ALA A 220 -5.25 15.15 3.66
CA ALA A 220 -3.96 15.62 4.16
C ALA A 220 -3.11 16.30 3.06
N LEU A 221 -3.09 15.73 1.85
CA LEU A 221 -2.31 16.27 0.73
C LEU A 221 -2.87 17.57 0.16
N ARG A 222 -4.19 17.74 0.23
CA ARG A 222 -4.85 18.97 -0.21
C ARG A 222 -4.81 20.10 0.82
N ASP A 223 -4.58 19.78 2.09
CA ASP A 223 -4.27 20.81 3.06
C ASP A 223 -2.94 21.49 2.67
N PRO A 224 -2.94 22.80 2.30
CA PRO A 224 -1.74 23.41 1.72
C PRO A 224 -0.53 23.39 2.65
N ARG A 225 -0.77 23.31 3.96
CA ARG A 225 0.26 23.34 5.01
C ARG A 225 0.78 21.95 5.33
N ILE A 226 -0.15 20.99 5.51
CA ILE A 226 0.21 19.59 5.83
C ILE A 226 0.72 18.85 4.59
N GLY A 227 0.09 19.06 3.42
CA GLY A 227 0.54 18.48 2.16
C GLY A 227 1.95 18.92 1.79
N SER A 228 2.28 20.22 1.95
CA SER A 228 3.63 20.71 1.77
C SER A 228 4.63 20.05 2.74
N ALA A 229 4.27 19.91 4.02
CA ALA A 229 5.11 19.23 4.99
C ALA A 229 5.34 17.75 4.62
N LEU A 230 4.30 17.03 4.19
CA LEU A 230 4.40 15.65 3.73
C LEU A 230 5.34 15.52 2.52
N ALA A 231 5.22 16.41 1.53
CA ALA A 231 6.11 16.42 0.37
C ALA A 231 7.58 16.61 0.77
N PHE A 232 7.88 17.56 1.66
CA PHE A 232 9.24 17.77 2.15
C PHE A 232 9.79 16.58 2.93
N LEU A 233 8.98 15.98 3.82
CA LEU A 233 9.38 14.83 4.62
C LEU A 233 9.68 13.59 3.76
N ASN A 234 8.94 13.40 2.66
CA ASN A 234 9.18 12.29 1.74
C ASN A 234 10.37 12.54 0.81
N ARG A 235 10.50 13.76 0.28
CA ARG A 235 11.58 14.12 -0.66
C ARG A 235 12.95 14.18 0.01
N HIS A 236 12.99 14.77 1.19
CA HIS A 236 14.24 15.05 1.92
C HIS A 236 14.20 14.56 3.36
N PRO A 237 13.96 13.25 3.59
CA PRO A 237 13.89 12.73 4.95
C PRO A 237 15.20 12.85 5.72
N GLU A 238 16.35 12.93 4.99
CA GLU A 238 17.69 13.10 5.56
C GLU A 238 17.96 14.48 6.15
N SER A 239 17.15 15.48 5.78
CA SER A 239 17.36 16.86 6.25
C SER A 239 17.09 16.99 7.76
N ASP A 240 17.65 18.03 8.38
CA ASP A 240 17.50 18.29 9.82
C ASP A 240 16.11 18.88 10.14
N TRP A 241 15.11 18.01 10.04
CA TRP A 241 13.74 18.35 10.36
C TRP A 241 13.49 18.28 11.86
N SER A 242 12.88 19.33 12.38
CA SER A 242 12.31 19.37 13.73
C SER A 242 10.87 19.84 13.66
N LEU A 243 10.11 19.63 14.73
CA LEU A 243 8.75 20.16 14.83
C LEU A 243 8.74 21.70 14.65
N ALA A 244 9.80 22.37 15.11
CA ALA A 244 9.94 23.81 14.99
C ALA A 244 10.20 24.25 13.53
N THR A 245 11.05 23.54 12.78
CA THR A 245 11.31 23.87 11.36
C THR A 245 10.09 23.58 10.51
N LEU A 246 9.44 22.44 10.69
CA LEU A 246 8.22 22.07 9.96
C LEU A 246 7.07 23.03 10.21
N SER A 247 6.78 23.35 11.48
CA SER A 247 5.69 24.29 11.82
C SER A 247 5.93 25.70 11.26
N ARG A 248 7.18 26.18 11.29
CA ARG A 248 7.55 27.47 10.69
C ARG A 248 7.32 27.46 9.18
N GLN A 249 7.71 26.39 8.49
CA GLN A 249 7.53 26.26 7.05
C GLN A 249 6.06 26.17 6.66
N ALA A 250 5.24 25.54 7.50
CA ALA A 250 3.78 25.48 7.35
C ALA A 250 3.07 26.78 7.73
N GLY A 251 3.80 27.80 8.26
CA GLY A 251 3.19 29.04 8.75
C GLY A 251 2.23 28.80 9.92
N MET A 252 2.57 27.87 10.82
CA MET A 252 1.74 27.46 11.96
C MET A 252 2.53 27.51 13.27
N SER A 253 1.80 27.62 14.41
CA SER A 253 2.42 27.33 15.71
C SER A 253 2.75 25.84 15.82
N ARG A 254 3.72 25.48 16.67
CA ARG A 254 4.12 24.07 16.89
C ARG A 254 2.94 23.19 17.30
N THR A 255 2.13 23.67 18.23
CA THR A 255 0.96 22.95 18.73
C THR A 255 -0.09 22.77 17.64
N SER A 256 -0.47 23.85 16.94
CA SER A 256 -1.47 23.79 15.87
C SER A 256 -1.02 22.88 14.74
N PHE A 257 0.27 22.92 14.35
CA PHE A 257 0.84 22.05 13.33
C PHE A 257 0.78 20.59 13.76
N ALA A 258 1.26 20.27 14.98
CA ALA A 258 1.28 18.89 15.46
C ALA A 258 -0.14 18.31 15.56
N THR A 259 -1.10 19.05 16.11
CA THR A 259 -2.51 18.64 16.19
C THR A 259 -3.10 18.41 14.81
N ARG A 260 -2.95 19.37 13.90
CA ARG A 260 -3.49 19.26 12.54
C ARG A 260 -2.86 18.12 11.75
N PHE A 261 -1.56 17.91 11.92
CA PHE A 261 -0.86 16.79 11.27
C PHE A 261 -1.41 15.44 11.77
N VAL A 262 -1.59 15.26 13.08
CA VAL A 262 -2.17 14.03 13.65
C VAL A 262 -3.61 13.82 13.19
N GLU A 263 -4.44 14.86 13.15
CA GLU A 263 -5.81 14.78 12.66
C GLU A 263 -5.91 14.27 11.22
N LEU A 264 -5.01 14.74 10.35
CA LEU A 264 -5.06 14.43 8.92
C LEU A 264 -4.23 13.18 8.53
N VAL A 265 -3.11 12.95 9.21
CA VAL A 265 -2.15 11.87 8.87
C VAL A 265 -2.28 10.65 9.79
N GLY A 266 -2.89 10.82 10.96
CA GLY A 266 -3.09 9.76 11.94
C GLY A 266 -1.89 9.48 12.86
N GLU A 267 -0.74 10.16 12.66
CA GLU A 267 0.44 10.00 13.49
C GLU A 267 1.24 11.31 13.65
N PRO A 268 2.07 11.46 14.71
CA PRO A 268 2.89 12.66 14.91
C PRO A 268 3.92 12.88 13.79
N PRO A 269 4.24 14.15 13.42
CA PRO A 269 5.16 14.47 12.32
C PRO A 269 6.53 13.80 12.44
N MET A 270 7.12 13.77 13.63
CA MET A 270 8.45 13.19 13.84
C MET A 270 8.42 11.65 13.77
N ARG A 271 7.29 11.01 14.05
CA ARG A 271 7.11 9.57 13.84
C ARG A 271 7.00 9.26 12.35
N TYR A 272 6.27 10.07 11.60
CA TYR A 272 6.20 9.98 10.14
C TYR A 272 7.59 10.15 9.50
N LEU A 273 8.36 11.18 9.90
CA LEU A 273 9.75 11.37 9.44
C LEU A 273 10.62 10.15 9.71
N MET A 274 10.54 9.58 10.93
CA MET A 274 11.30 8.37 11.27
C MET A 274 10.95 7.23 10.32
N ARG A 275 9.68 7.06 9.94
CA ARG A 275 9.23 6.05 8.98
C ARG A 275 9.82 6.32 7.58
N CYS A 276 9.80 7.54 7.10
CA CYS A 276 10.43 7.92 5.82
C CYS A 276 11.94 7.61 5.81
N ARG A 277 12.66 7.94 6.89
CA ARG A 277 14.09 7.64 7.04
C ARG A 277 14.37 6.14 7.03
N VAL A 278 13.59 5.36 7.78
CA VAL A 278 13.76 3.90 7.84
C VAL A 278 13.42 3.24 6.50
N ASN A 279 12.38 3.69 5.80
CA ASN A 279 12.05 3.20 4.47
C ASN A 279 13.17 3.48 3.44
N LYS A 280 13.73 4.69 3.46
CA LYS A 280 14.91 5.03 2.63
C LYS A 280 16.13 4.18 2.99
N ALA A 281 16.36 3.95 4.29
CA ALA A 281 17.45 3.11 4.77
C ALA A 281 17.31 1.65 4.33
N ALA A 282 16.11 1.08 4.38
CA ALA A 282 15.84 -0.29 3.95
C ALA A 282 16.26 -0.51 2.49
N LYS A 283 15.98 0.46 1.60
CA LYS A 283 16.44 0.41 0.20
C LYS A 283 17.97 0.43 0.10
N LEU A 284 18.63 1.36 0.81
CA LEU A 284 20.09 1.46 0.80
C LEU A 284 20.78 0.21 1.36
N LEU A 285 20.15 -0.44 2.34
CA LEU A 285 20.65 -1.70 2.92
C LEU A 285 20.54 -2.87 1.95
N ARG A 286 19.45 -2.96 1.17
CA ARG A 286 19.28 -3.97 0.13
C ARG A 286 20.28 -3.84 -1.01
N ASP A 287 20.66 -2.61 -1.36
CA ASP A 287 21.67 -2.36 -2.39
C ASP A 287 23.09 -2.82 -1.97
N GLY A 288 23.31 -3.07 -0.68
CA GLY A 288 24.46 -3.79 -0.12
C GLY A 288 25.80 -3.07 -0.12
N ARG A 289 25.92 -1.89 -0.72
CA ARG A 289 27.19 -1.19 -0.97
C ARG A 289 27.68 -0.30 0.18
N ALA A 290 26.79 0.19 1.03
CA ALA A 290 27.10 1.12 2.11
C ALA A 290 27.18 0.41 3.48
N SER A 291 28.07 0.83 4.39
CA SER A 291 28.04 0.34 5.78
C SER A 291 26.78 0.79 6.51
N VAL A 292 26.45 0.17 7.65
CA VAL A 292 25.29 0.58 8.47
C VAL A 292 25.44 2.02 8.94
N GLN A 293 26.65 2.43 9.31
CA GLN A 293 26.98 3.80 9.67
C GLN A 293 26.73 4.77 8.51
N GLN A 294 27.24 4.45 7.32
CA GLN A 294 27.02 5.28 6.13
C GLN A 294 25.53 5.40 5.75
N VAL A 295 24.76 4.33 5.94
CA VAL A 295 23.31 4.37 5.75
C VAL A 295 22.66 5.29 6.77
N ALA A 296 23.02 5.19 8.07
CA ALA A 296 22.52 6.06 9.11
C ALA A 296 22.73 7.55 8.79
N GLU A 297 23.95 7.90 8.40
CA GLU A 297 24.30 9.28 7.97
C GLU A 297 23.49 9.76 6.77
N ARG A 298 23.34 8.90 5.74
CA ARG A 298 22.60 9.23 4.51
C ARG A 298 21.11 9.43 4.72
N VAL A 299 20.55 8.88 5.79
CA VAL A 299 19.13 9.04 6.12
C VAL A 299 18.88 10.02 7.27
N GLY A 300 19.93 10.75 7.72
CA GLY A 300 19.79 11.84 8.66
C GLY A 300 19.83 11.46 10.12
N TYR A 301 20.56 10.39 10.49
CA TYR A 301 20.85 10.06 11.89
C TYR A 301 22.30 10.43 12.24
N ASP A 302 22.46 11.07 13.40
CA ASP A 302 23.79 11.48 13.91
C ASP A 302 24.60 10.30 14.48
N SER A 303 23.93 9.16 14.76
CA SER A 303 24.59 7.96 15.29
C SER A 303 24.02 6.68 14.75
N GLU A 304 24.89 5.71 14.48
CA GLU A 304 24.51 4.35 14.09
C GLU A 304 23.63 3.66 15.15
N LEU A 305 23.88 3.92 16.43
CA LEU A 305 23.11 3.31 17.52
C LEU A 305 21.67 3.84 17.54
N GLY A 306 21.48 5.16 17.37
CA GLY A 306 20.16 5.80 17.27
C GLY A 306 19.37 5.28 16.09
N PHE A 307 20.03 5.17 14.94
CA PHE A 307 19.46 4.60 13.73
C PHE A 307 19.05 3.14 13.91
N SER A 308 19.97 2.29 14.43
CA SER A 308 19.71 0.85 14.61
C SER A 308 18.53 0.57 15.54
N ARG A 309 18.36 1.36 16.60
CA ARG A 309 17.19 1.28 17.48
C ARG A 309 15.90 1.67 16.79
N ALA A 310 15.90 2.75 16.01
CA ALA A 310 14.73 3.19 15.26
C ALA A 310 14.35 2.18 14.18
N PHE A 311 15.33 1.66 13.46
CA PHE A 311 15.15 0.65 12.43
C PHE A 311 14.55 -0.63 13.00
N LYS A 312 15.17 -1.20 14.07
CA LYS A 312 14.67 -2.42 14.72
C LYS A 312 13.25 -2.24 15.27
N ARG A 313 12.91 -1.08 15.81
CA ARG A 313 11.56 -0.80 16.31
C ARG A 313 10.50 -0.83 15.22
N LEU A 314 10.83 -0.38 13.99
CA LEU A 314 9.88 -0.32 12.87
C LEU A 314 9.87 -1.59 12.04
N VAL A 315 11.03 -2.19 11.78
CA VAL A 315 11.19 -3.34 10.87
C VAL A 315 11.19 -4.67 11.61
N GLY A 316 11.45 -4.67 12.93
CA GLY A 316 11.50 -5.88 13.77
C GLY A 316 12.89 -6.53 13.82
N SER A 317 13.77 -6.28 12.85
CA SER A 317 15.15 -6.80 12.81
C SER A 317 16.18 -5.68 12.80
N SER A 318 17.44 -5.99 13.14
CA SER A 318 18.53 -5.02 13.06
C SER A 318 18.88 -4.71 11.59
N PRO A 319 19.48 -3.53 11.29
CA PRO A 319 19.92 -3.20 9.93
C PRO A 319 20.85 -4.25 9.31
N ALA A 320 21.75 -4.83 10.11
CA ALA A 320 22.68 -5.85 9.66
C ALA A 320 21.98 -7.18 9.34
N GLU A 321 21.03 -7.60 10.18
CA GLU A 321 20.18 -8.78 9.93
C GLU A 321 19.34 -8.59 8.70
N TYR A 322 18.66 -7.46 8.57
CA TYR A 322 17.83 -7.11 7.42
C TYR A 322 18.62 -7.20 6.10
N ARG A 323 19.83 -6.61 6.05
CA ARG A 323 20.73 -6.73 4.88
C ARG A 323 21.05 -8.17 4.52
N ARG A 324 21.38 -8.98 5.52
CA ARG A 324 21.77 -10.39 5.32
C ARG A 324 20.61 -11.20 4.75
N THR A 325 19.41 -11.03 5.30
CA THR A 325 18.20 -11.72 4.84
C THR A 325 17.81 -11.27 3.44
N SER A 326 17.86 -9.98 3.14
CA SER A 326 17.54 -9.44 1.82
C SER A 326 18.52 -9.91 0.73
N ASN A 327 19.79 -10.10 1.07
CA ASN A 327 20.80 -10.63 0.14
C ASN A 327 20.68 -12.15 -0.08
N SER A 328 20.25 -12.90 0.93
CA SER A 328 20.04 -14.36 0.80
C SER A 328 18.87 -14.69 -0.12
N VAL A 329 17.79 -13.90 -0.08
CA VAL A 329 16.64 -14.05 -1.00
C VAL A 329 17.07 -13.80 -2.44
N ARG A 330 17.90 -12.77 -2.71
CA ARG A 330 18.44 -12.50 -4.05
C ARG A 330 19.38 -13.58 -4.58
N SER A 331 20.09 -14.28 -3.69
CA SER A 331 21.03 -15.36 -4.07
C SER A 331 20.35 -16.72 -4.19
N GLY A 332 19.19 -16.92 -3.57
CA GLY A 332 18.43 -18.16 -3.57
C GLY A 332 17.53 -18.36 -4.80
N ASP A 333 17.18 -17.31 -5.52
CA ASP A 333 16.34 -17.38 -6.73
C ASP A 333 17.07 -17.89 -7.98
N HIS A 334 18.36 -18.26 -7.86
CA HIS A 334 19.12 -18.87 -8.96
C HIS A 334 19.32 -20.38 -8.84
N VAL A 335 18.75 -21.05 -7.82
CA VAL A 335 18.84 -22.51 -7.68
C VAL A 335 17.48 -23.06 -7.22
N ARG A 336 16.59 -23.29 -8.15
CA ARG A 336 15.70 -24.47 -8.26
C ARG A 336 14.68 -24.33 -9.38
#